data_01b0a972228e159805c11c134ea3ce39
#
_entry.id   01b0a972228e159805c11c134ea3ce39
#
_cell.length_a   1.000
_cell.length_b   1.000
_cell.length_c   1.000
_cell.angle_alpha   90.00
_cell.angle_beta   90.00
_cell.angle_gamma   90.00
#
_symmetry.space_group_name_H-M   'P 1'
#
loop_
_entity.id
_entity.type
_entity.pdbx_description
1 polymer ?
#
loop_
_entity_poly.entity_id
_entity_poly.type
_entity_poly.pdbx_seq_one_letter_code
_entity_poly.pdbx_strand_id
1 'polypeptide(L)'
;PAAAPAAPAAPAAPASPPAPGARVAVLSPIAGTVVDLADVPDATFAKGLVGPGLAIDPPREVVDAVAPIAGTIVKLWPHAYAIQSPEGVGVLVHLGIDTVQLDGAGFDLLAAQGDTVELGQPILRYDVAAVEAAGRNPVVPVIVLERKAHDVTLRGLEAGDQVRDLELLLTASATKTKVGG
;
A
#
# COMPACT_ATOMS: atom_id res chain seq x y z
N PRO A 1 -41.11 0.46 -3.69
CA PRO A 1 -40.32 0.44 -4.92
C PRO A 1 -38.90 0.00 -4.59
N ALA A 2 -38.50 -1.19 -5.11
CA ALA A 2 -37.19 -1.75 -4.91
C ALA A 2 -36.18 -0.96 -5.72
N ALA A 3 -35.08 -0.53 -5.08
CA ALA A 3 -33.96 0.04 -5.79
C ALA A 3 -33.32 -1.05 -6.67
N ALA A 4 -33.14 -0.75 -7.95
CA ALA A 4 -32.43 -1.65 -8.87
C ALA A 4 -30.97 -1.81 -8.45
N PRO A 5 -30.37 -3.01 -8.57
CA PRO A 5 -28.95 -3.18 -8.31
C PRO A 5 -28.15 -2.33 -9.31
N ALA A 6 -27.17 -1.60 -8.83
CA ALA A 6 -26.26 -0.85 -9.67
C ALA A 6 -25.57 -1.80 -10.66
N ALA A 7 -25.58 -1.46 -11.94
CA ALA A 7 -24.89 -2.23 -12.96
C ALA A 7 -23.39 -2.30 -12.65
N PRO A 8 -22.72 -3.43 -12.92
CA PRO A 8 -21.27 -3.52 -12.76
C PRO A 8 -20.61 -2.45 -13.63
N ALA A 9 -19.67 -1.71 -13.07
CA ALA A 9 -18.89 -0.72 -13.80
C ALA A 9 -18.22 -1.42 -15.00
N ALA A 10 -18.32 -0.80 -16.18
CA ALA A 10 -17.66 -1.31 -17.37
C ALA A 10 -16.15 -1.43 -17.14
N PRO A 11 -15.47 -2.47 -17.68
CA PRO A 11 -14.03 -2.57 -17.56
C PRO A 11 -13.39 -1.29 -18.12
N ALA A 12 -12.51 -0.68 -17.32
CA ALA A 12 -11.76 0.49 -17.75
C ALA A 12 -11.02 0.15 -19.04
N ALA A 13 -11.08 1.06 -20.02
CA ALA A 13 -10.34 0.90 -21.25
C ALA A 13 -8.85 0.70 -20.96
N PRO A 14 -8.11 -0.10 -21.76
CA PRO A 14 -6.70 -0.30 -21.54
C PRO A 14 -5.98 1.06 -21.52
N ALA A 15 -5.33 1.34 -20.40
CA ALA A 15 -4.57 2.57 -20.23
C ALA A 15 -3.47 2.64 -21.31
N SER A 16 -3.33 3.79 -21.94
CA SER A 16 -2.23 4.05 -22.87
C SER A 16 -0.89 3.76 -22.16
N PRO A 17 0.11 3.24 -22.86
CA PRO A 17 1.41 2.97 -22.26
C PRO A 17 1.96 4.25 -21.60
N PRO A 18 2.56 4.15 -20.40
CA PRO A 18 3.06 5.31 -19.69
C PRO A 18 4.16 6.02 -20.50
N ALA A 19 4.15 7.35 -20.46
CA ALA A 19 5.20 8.15 -21.08
C ALA A 19 6.57 7.80 -20.43
N PRO A 20 7.67 7.78 -21.21
CA PRO A 20 9.01 7.56 -20.69
C PRO A 20 9.33 8.59 -19.59
N GLY A 21 9.67 8.13 -18.40
CA GLY A 21 9.96 8.99 -17.25
C GLY A 21 8.73 9.39 -16.42
N ALA A 22 7.54 8.86 -16.70
CA ALA A 22 6.36 9.05 -15.85
C ALA A 22 6.66 8.60 -14.41
N ARG A 23 6.17 9.37 -13.43
CA ARG A 23 6.27 9.04 -12.01
C ARG A 23 4.88 8.84 -11.43
N VAL A 24 4.74 7.82 -10.61
CA VAL A 24 3.52 7.53 -9.86
C VAL A 24 3.68 8.05 -8.45
N ALA A 25 2.74 8.90 -8.02
CA ALA A 25 2.67 9.35 -6.64
C ALA A 25 2.09 8.23 -5.78
N VAL A 26 2.77 7.91 -4.69
CA VAL A 26 2.32 6.94 -3.68
C VAL A 26 1.92 7.72 -2.44
N LEU A 27 0.65 7.62 -2.08
CA LEU A 27 0.08 8.32 -0.94
C LEU A 27 0.03 7.42 0.28
N SER A 28 -0.11 8.01 1.46
CA SER A 28 -0.23 7.24 2.70
C SER A 28 -1.52 6.43 2.73
N PRO A 29 -1.44 5.11 2.92
CA PRO A 29 -2.63 4.27 3.05
C PRO A 29 -3.33 4.43 4.40
N ILE A 30 -2.69 5.09 5.36
CA ILE A 30 -3.13 5.21 6.74
C ILE A 30 -2.46 6.43 7.38
N ALA A 31 -3.14 7.09 8.32
CA ALA A 31 -2.53 8.14 9.12
C ALA A 31 -1.60 7.57 10.20
N GLY A 32 -0.60 8.29 10.59
CA GLY A 32 0.31 7.90 11.67
C GLY A 32 1.64 8.63 11.66
N THR A 33 2.60 8.06 12.37
CA THR A 33 3.96 8.59 12.48
C THR A 33 4.89 7.86 11.51
N VAL A 34 5.68 8.60 10.75
CA VAL A 34 6.68 8.03 9.83
C VAL A 34 7.76 7.32 10.63
N VAL A 35 8.09 6.11 10.21
CA VAL A 35 9.17 5.29 10.75
C VAL A 35 10.13 4.94 9.62
N ASP A 36 11.43 5.04 9.88
CA ASP A 36 12.41 4.58 8.90
C ASP A 36 12.26 3.07 8.68
N LEU A 37 12.37 2.66 7.43
CA LEU A 37 12.26 1.23 7.10
C LEU A 37 13.33 0.39 7.80
N ALA A 38 14.51 0.97 8.05
CA ALA A 38 15.60 0.34 8.79
C ALA A 38 15.26 0.03 10.26
N ASP A 39 14.31 0.77 10.84
CA ASP A 39 13.87 0.60 12.23
C ASP A 39 12.71 -0.39 12.39
N VAL A 40 12.17 -0.90 11.27
CA VAL A 40 11.13 -1.92 11.30
C VAL A 40 11.70 -3.23 11.85
N PRO A 41 11.05 -3.87 12.85
CA PRO A 41 11.56 -5.09 13.47
C PRO A 41 11.34 -6.34 12.60
N ASP A 42 11.69 -6.25 11.33
CA ASP A 42 11.67 -7.33 10.36
C ASP A 42 12.84 -7.14 9.39
N ALA A 43 13.71 -8.14 9.31
CA ALA A 43 14.93 -8.07 8.50
C ALA A 43 14.65 -7.93 6.99
N THR A 44 13.52 -8.43 6.51
CA THR A 44 13.13 -8.36 5.11
C THR A 44 12.83 -6.93 4.69
N PHE A 45 12.09 -6.20 5.54
CA PHE A 45 11.77 -4.79 5.32
C PHE A 45 12.96 -3.89 5.66
N ALA A 46 13.59 -4.08 6.82
CA ALA A 46 14.68 -3.25 7.28
C ALA A 46 15.91 -3.24 6.32
N LYS A 47 16.15 -4.35 5.64
CA LYS A 47 17.22 -4.46 4.63
C LYS A 47 16.78 -4.06 3.22
N GLY A 48 15.53 -3.64 3.03
CA GLY A 48 14.99 -3.26 1.73
C GLY A 48 14.96 -4.41 0.72
N LEU A 49 14.86 -5.67 1.17
CA LEU A 49 14.89 -6.85 0.28
C LEU A 49 13.66 -6.95 -0.61
N VAL A 50 12.53 -6.38 -0.18
CA VAL A 50 11.27 -6.33 -0.95
C VAL A 50 11.25 -5.13 -1.89
N GLY A 51 11.87 -4.04 -1.49
CA GLY A 51 11.96 -2.79 -2.24
C GLY A 51 12.14 -1.58 -1.32
N PRO A 52 12.37 -0.39 -1.89
CA PRO A 52 12.46 0.86 -1.15
C PRO A 52 11.08 1.33 -0.68
N GLY A 53 11.04 2.06 0.41
CA GLY A 53 9.82 2.62 0.97
C GLY A 53 10.04 3.25 2.33
N LEU A 54 8.99 3.34 3.10
CA LEU A 54 8.99 3.78 4.48
C LEU A 54 7.94 2.99 5.26
N ALA A 55 7.86 3.19 6.56
CA ALA A 55 6.82 2.60 7.39
C ALA A 55 6.04 3.69 8.13
N ILE A 56 4.85 3.35 8.60
CA ILE A 56 3.97 4.24 9.35
C ILE A 56 3.54 3.52 10.61
N ASP A 57 3.70 4.17 11.76
CA ASP A 57 3.15 3.71 13.03
C ASP A 57 1.75 4.33 13.23
N PRO A 58 0.66 3.56 13.05
CA PRO A 58 -0.69 4.07 13.10
C PRO A 58 -1.19 4.30 14.54
N PRO A 59 -2.23 5.12 14.73
CA PRO A 59 -2.89 5.25 16.03
C PRO A 59 -3.51 3.92 16.47
N ARG A 60 -3.63 3.68 17.79
CA ARG A 60 -4.16 2.43 18.38
C ARG A 60 -5.68 2.42 18.38
N GLU A 61 -6.26 2.45 17.20
CA GLU A 61 -7.70 2.43 16.95
C GLU A 61 -8.04 1.56 15.74
N VAL A 62 -9.31 1.40 15.43
CA VAL A 62 -9.75 0.74 14.21
C VAL A 62 -9.70 1.74 13.06
N VAL A 63 -8.94 1.43 12.02
CA VAL A 63 -8.73 2.28 10.85
C VAL A 63 -8.94 1.49 9.57
N ASP A 64 -9.34 2.18 8.51
CA ASP A 64 -9.40 1.59 7.18
C ASP A 64 -8.10 1.93 6.41
N ALA A 65 -7.36 0.92 6.02
CA ALA A 65 -6.22 1.08 5.13
C ALA A 65 -6.72 1.22 3.69
N VAL A 66 -6.30 2.28 3.02
CA VAL A 66 -6.80 2.67 1.71
C VAL A 66 -5.77 2.42 0.60
N ALA A 67 -6.21 2.45 -0.65
CA ALA A 67 -5.33 2.31 -1.80
C ALA A 67 -4.35 3.49 -1.90
N PRO A 68 -3.03 3.26 -1.80
CA PRO A 68 -2.00 4.32 -1.91
C PRO A 68 -1.77 4.77 -3.34
N ILE A 69 -2.24 4.00 -4.31
CA ILE A 69 -2.23 4.26 -5.75
C ILE A 69 -3.53 3.71 -6.37
N ALA A 70 -3.93 4.27 -7.50
CA ALA A 70 -4.97 3.64 -8.31
C ALA A 70 -4.38 2.47 -9.11
N GLY A 71 -5.13 1.39 -9.27
CA GLY A 71 -4.67 0.22 -10.02
C GLY A 71 -5.46 -1.03 -9.71
N THR A 72 -4.84 -2.18 -9.97
CA THR A 72 -5.43 -3.49 -9.72
C THR A 72 -4.82 -4.14 -8.48
N ILE A 73 -5.64 -4.69 -7.60
CA ILE A 73 -5.17 -5.49 -6.46
C ILE A 73 -4.63 -6.82 -7.00
N VAL A 74 -3.30 -6.92 -7.13
CA VAL A 74 -2.65 -8.12 -7.67
C VAL A 74 -2.48 -9.20 -6.63
N LYS A 75 -2.42 -8.83 -5.35
CA LYS A 75 -2.41 -9.73 -4.19
C LYS A 75 -3.20 -9.13 -3.04
N LEU A 76 -3.93 -9.99 -2.34
CA LEU A 76 -4.66 -9.62 -1.15
C LEU A 76 -4.56 -10.76 -0.11
N TRP A 77 -4.02 -10.44 1.05
CA TRP A 77 -3.95 -11.30 2.22
C TRP A 77 -4.77 -10.66 3.35
N PRO A 78 -5.12 -11.38 4.39
CA PRO A 78 -5.83 -10.77 5.52
C PRO A 78 -5.12 -9.57 6.15
N HIS A 79 -3.78 -9.53 6.11
CA HIS A 79 -2.93 -8.54 6.77
C HIS A 79 -2.10 -7.69 5.78
N ALA A 80 -2.26 -7.85 4.49
CA ALA A 80 -1.47 -7.14 3.48
C ALA A 80 -2.16 -7.10 2.12
N TYR A 81 -1.81 -6.12 1.31
CA TYR A 81 -2.25 -6.05 -0.08
C TYR A 81 -1.17 -5.43 -0.97
N ALA A 82 -1.17 -5.82 -2.23
CA ALA A 82 -0.34 -5.24 -3.27
C ALA A 82 -1.19 -4.76 -4.43
N ILE A 83 -0.99 -3.51 -4.83
CA ILE A 83 -1.68 -2.87 -5.95
C ILE A 83 -0.65 -2.56 -7.02
N GLN A 84 -0.99 -2.84 -8.28
CA GLN A 84 -0.19 -2.48 -9.43
C GLN A 84 -0.91 -1.40 -10.24
N SER A 85 -0.24 -0.27 -10.44
CA SER A 85 -0.77 0.81 -11.28
C SER A 85 -0.71 0.45 -12.77
N PRO A 86 -1.50 1.13 -13.63
CA PRO A 86 -1.42 0.96 -15.08
C PRO A 86 -0.03 1.26 -15.65
N GLU A 87 0.75 2.11 -14.97
CA GLU A 87 2.13 2.45 -15.33
C GLU A 87 3.16 1.39 -14.92
N GLY A 88 2.72 0.29 -14.31
CA GLY A 88 3.57 -0.82 -13.90
C GLY A 88 4.33 -0.58 -12.59
N VAL A 89 3.87 0.32 -11.73
CA VAL A 89 4.38 0.49 -10.36
C VAL A 89 3.57 -0.38 -9.41
N GLY A 90 4.24 -1.30 -8.74
CA GLY A 90 3.65 -2.12 -7.68
C GLY A 90 3.92 -1.50 -6.30
N VAL A 91 2.90 -1.42 -5.45
CA VAL A 91 3.02 -0.98 -4.07
C VAL A 91 2.45 -2.04 -3.14
N LEU A 92 3.26 -2.47 -2.18
CA LEU A 92 2.86 -3.37 -1.10
C LEU A 92 2.59 -2.54 0.16
N VAL A 93 1.46 -2.80 0.79
CA VAL A 93 1.12 -2.31 2.13
C VAL A 93 0.98 -3.52 3.05
N HIS A 94 1.80 -3.58 4.09
CA HIS A 94 1.79 -4.68 5.06
C HIS A 94 1.34 -4.15 6.42
N LEU A 95 0.20 -4.64 6.93
CA LEU A 95 -0.41 -4.15 8.17
C LEU A 95 0.13 -4.91 9.37
N GLY A 96 1.06 -4.29 10.07
CA GLY A 96 1.77 -4.88 11.21
C GLY A 96 2.88 -5.86 10.79
N ILE A 97 3.68 -6.27 11.74
CA ILE A 97 4.78 -7.24 11.56
C ILE A 97 4.40 -8.56 12.23
N ASP A 98 4.73 -9.68 11.59
CA ASP A 98 4.37 -11.05 12.00
C ASP A 98 2.86 -11.29 12.16
N THR A 99 2.04 -10.46 11.53
CA THR A 99 0.57 -10.52 11.61
C THR A 99 -0.04 -11.65 10.81
N VAL A 100 0.73 -12.30 9.95
CA VAL A 100 0.34 -13.55 9.28
C VAL A 100 -0.06 -14.65 10.29
N GLN A 101 0.55 -14.64 11.48
CA GLN A 101 0.29 -15.60 12.55
C GLN A 101 -1.04 -15.38 13.28
N LEU A 102 -1.73 -14.27 12.99
CA LEU A 102 -3.04 -13.96 13.56
C LEU A 102 -4.21 -14.57 12.77
N ASP A 103 -3.92 -15.25 11.64
CA ASP A 103 -4.92 -15.90 10.78
C ASP A 103 -6.12 -14.99 10.44
N GLY A 104 -5.87 -13.69 10.25
CA GLY A 104 -6.88 -12.69 9.92
C GLY A 104 -7.55 -12.02 11.12
N ALA A 105 -7.24 -12.40 12.36
CA ALA A 105 -7.78 -11.74 13.54
C ALA A 105 -7.28 -10.28 13.61
N GLY A 106 -8.21 -9.33 13.76
CA GLY A 106 -7.93 -7.89 13.74
C GLY A 106 -7.95 -7.25 12.35
N PHE A 107 -8.38 -8.00 11.33
CA PHE A 107 -8.47 -7.54 9.94
C PHE A 107 -9.79 -7.94 9.29
N ASP A 108 -10.39 -7.01 8.53
CA ASP A 108 -11.55 -7.29 7.69
C ASP A 108 -11.25 -6.87 6.24
N LEU A 109 -11.49 -7.76 5.30
CA LEU A 109 -11.34 -7.48 3.87
C LEU A 109 -12.50 -6.61 3.37
N LEU A 110 -12.20 -5.46 2.79
CA LEU A 110 -13.19 -4.53 2.21
C LEU A 110 -13.19 -4.55 0.68
N ALA A 111 -12.21 -5.22 0.07
CA ALA A 111 -12.06 -5.41 -1.36
C ALA A 111 -11.66 -6.86 -1.66
N ALA A 112 -11.56 -7.22 -2.94
CA ALA A 112 -11.17 -8.54 -3.39
C ALA A 112 -9.90 -8.49 -4.27
N GLN A 113 -9.15 -9.59 -4.28
CA GLN A 113 -8.03 -9.72 -5.23
C GLN A 113 -8.57 -9.72 -6.67
N GLY A 114 -7.94 -8.93 -7.51
CA GLY A 114 -8.35 -8.72 -8.90
C GLY A 114 -9.20 -7.46 -9.11
N ASP A 115 -9.69 -6.85 -8.04
CA ASP A 115 -10.46 -5.60 -8.14
C ASP A 115 -9.57 -4.47 -8.68
N THR A 116 -10.16 -3.63 -9.52
CA THR A 116 -9.60 -2.34 -9.88
C THR A 116 -10.08 -1.32 -8.86
N VAL A 117 -9.13 -0.61 -8.26
CA VAL A 117 -9.40 0.34 -7.18
C VAL A 117 -8.91 1.73 -7.54
N GLU A 118 -9.62 2.72 -7.02
CA GLU A 118 -9.22 4.12 -7.11
C GLU A 118 -8.33 4.51 -5.92
N LEU A 119 -7.56 5.56 -6.11
CA LEU A 119 -6.78 6.16 -5.03
C LEU A 119 -7.69 6.50 -3.83
N GLY A 120 -7.30 6.07 -2.63
CA GLY A 120 -8.07 6.32 -1.41
C GLY A 120 -9.24 5.37 -1.16
N GLN A 121 -9.47 4.38 -2.04
CA GLN A 121 -10.50 3.39 -1.81
C GLN A 121 -10.13 2.47 -0.65
N PRO A 122 -11.01 2.23 0.34
CA PRO A 122 -10.75 1.31 1.44
C PRO A 122 -10.52 -0.12 0.95
N ILE A 123 -9.44 -0.75 1.44
CA ILE A 123 -9.04 -2.12 1.05
C ILE A 123 -9.16 -3.08 2.21
N LEU A 124 -8.68 -2.67 3.39
CA LEU A 124 -8.64 -3.48 4.60
C LEU A 124 -9.00 -2.65 5.82
N ARG A 125 -9.86 -3.17 6.68
CA ARG A 125 -10.03 -2.62 8.02
C ARG A 125 -9.01 -3.25 8.95
N TYR A 126 -8.37 -2.43 9.76
CA TYR A 126 -7.28 -2.79 10.63
C TYR A 126 -7.54 -2.36 12.07
N ASP A 127 -7.72 -3.32 12.96
CA ASP A 127 -7.81 -3.09 14.40
C ASP A 127 -6.39 -3.09 14.99
N VAL A 128 -5.79 -1.90 15.03
CA VAL A 128 -4.40 -1.68 15.45
C VAL A 128 -4.21 -2.07 16.90
N ALA A 129 -5.18 -1.72 17.77
CA ALA A 129 -5.12 -2.03 19.19
C ALA A 129 -5.18 -3.53 19.45
N ALA A 130 -6.03 -4.26 18.74
CA ALA A 130 -6.14 -5.71 18.87
C ALA A 130 -4.86 -6.42 18.41
N VAL A 131 -4.23 -5.96 17.35
CA VAL A 131 -2.95 -6.52 16.85
C VAL A 131 -1.82 -6.28 17.85
N GLU A 132 -1.72 -5.08 18.42
CA GLU A 132 -0.74 -4.78 19.47
C GLU A 132 -1.00 -5.60 20.73
N ALA A 133 -2.26 -5.73 21.16
CA ALA A 133 -2.65 -6.56 22.31
C ALA A 133 -2.33 -8.07 22.11
N ALA A 134 -2.32 -8.53 20.86
CA ALA A 134 -1.88 -9.88 20.50
C ALA A 134 -0.35 -10.04 20.47
N GLY A 135 0.41 -9.02 20.87
CA GLY A 135 1.87 -9.04 20.94
C GLY A 135 2.58 -8.85 19.59
N ARG A 136 1.89 -8.29 18.59
CA ARG A 136 2.47 -7.98 17.30
C ARG A 136 2.78 -6.49 17.17
N ASN A 137 3.81 -6.15 16.39
CA ASN A 137 4.13 -4.76 16.13
C ASN A 137 3.16 -4.21 15.08
N PRO A 138 2.44 -3.10 15.35
CA PRO A 138 1.42 -2.58 14.46
C PRO A 138 1.95 -1.72 13.30
N VAL A 139 3.26 -1.49 13.20
CA VAL A 139 3.87 -0.66 12.16
C VAL A 139 3.52 -1.16 10.76
N VAL A 140 3.29 -0.24 9.83
CA VAL A 140 2.80 -0.51 8.47
C VAL A 140 3.86 -0.15 7.44
N PRO A 141 4.66 -1.09 6.95
CA PRO A 141 5.54 -0.88 5.80
C PRO A 141 4.75 -0.58 4.52
N VAL A 142 5.19 0.46 3.80
CA VAL A 142 4.71 0.85 2.46
C VAL A 142 5.89 0.77 1.52
N ILE A 143 5.89 -0.22 0.63
CA ILE A 143 7.04 -0.63 -0.18
C ILE A 143 6.72 -0.53 -1.66
N VAL A 144 7.63 0.04 -2.43
CA VAL A 144 7.57 0.01 -3.90
C VAL A 144 8.26 -1.26 -4.39
N LEU A 145 7.47 -2.18 -4.95
CA LEU A 145 7.95 -3.48 -5.39
C LEU A 145 8.83 -3.38 -6.64
N GLU A 146 9.81 -4.26 -6.74
CA GLU A 146 10.67 -4.42 -7.92
C GLU A 146 11.36 -3.12 -8.38
N ARG A 147 11.65 -2.24 -7.43
CA ARG A 147 12.37 -0.99 -7.66
C ARG A 147 13.62 -0.92 -6.80
N LYS A 148 14.58 -0.14 -7.29
CA LYS A 148 15.77 0.22 -6.53
C LYS A 148 15.56 1.57 -5.83
N ALA A 149 16.36 1.85 -4.83
CA ALA A 149 16.25 3.09 -4.07
C ALA A 149 16.31 4.36 -4.95
N HIS A 150 17.09 4.34 -6.04
CA HIS A 150 17.20 5.47 -6.97
C HIS A 150 15.95 5.67 -7.88
N ASP A 151 15.08 4.68 -7.97
CA ASP A 151 13.82 4.78 -8.73
C ASP A 151 12.69 5.42 -7.90
N VAL A 152 12.94 5.62 -6.61
CA VAL A 152 11.96 6.14 -5.63
C VAL A 152 12.52 7.42 -5.03
N THR A 153 11.67 8.45 -4.96
CA THR A 153 11.98 9.70 -4.29
C THR A 153 11.04 9.90 -3.11
N LEU A 154 11.56 9.85 -1.90
CA LEU A 154 10.81 10.20 -0.69
C LEU A 154 10.52 11.71 -0.68
N ARG A 155 9.40 12.11 -0.12
CA ARG A 155 8.97 13.52 -0.04
C ARG A 155 9.76 14.35 1.00
N GLY A 156 10.93 13.94 1.43
CA GLY A 156 11.65 14.62 2.49
C GLY A 156 11.00 14.43 3.86
N LEU A 157 10.28 13.34 4.04
CA LEU A 157 9.74 12.91 5.33
C LEU A 157 10.86 12.23 6.13
N GLU A 158 10.91 12.57 7.41
CA GLU A 158 11.85 11.97 8.36
C GLU A 158 11.10 11.13 9.40
N ALA A 159 11.82 10.22 10.03
CA ALA A 159 11.25 9.44 11.13
C ALA A 159 10.76 10.39 12.24
N GLY A 160 9.52 10.18 12.67
CA GLY A 160 8.83 11.04 13.65
C GLY A 160 7.85 12.04 13.03
N ASP A 161 7.89 12.27 11.73
CA ASP A 161 6.90 13.13 11.06
C ASP A 161 5.49 12.51 11.12
N GLN A 162 4.48 13.36 11.26
CA GLN A 162 3.09 12.93 11.21
C GLN A 162 2.57 13.02 9.78
N VAL A 163 1.94 11.96 9.31
CA VAL A 163 1.26 11.94 8.02
C VAL A 163 -0.22 11.62 8.20
N ARG A 164 -1.03 12.17 7.31
CA ARG A 164 -2.45 11.84 7.20
C ARG A 164 -2.63 10.76 6.14
N ASP A 165 -3.77 10.09 6.19
CA ASP A 165 -4.22 9.29 5.05
C ASP A 165 -4.23 10.14 3.78
N LEU A 166 -3.84 9.53 2.66
CA LEU A 166 -3.71 10.17 1.35
C LEU A 166 -2.72 11.36 1.29
N GLU A 167 -1.86 11.52 2.26
CA GLU A 167 -0.72 12.43 2.15
C GLU A 167 0.38 11.82 1.27
N LEU A 168 1.03 12.63 0.43
CA LEU A 168 2.10 12.14 -0.45
C LEU A 168 3.28 11.64 0.37
N LEU A 169 3.63 10.37 0.20
CA LEU A 169 4.81 9.75 0.84
C LEU A 169 6.03 9.80 -0.07
N LEU A 170 5.86 9.37 -1.30
CA LEU A 170 6.95 9.22 -2.26
C LEU A 170 6.44 9.23 -3.70
N THR A 171 7.37 9.32 -4.64
CA THR A 171 7.10 9.08 -6.05
C THR A 171 7.98 7.96 -6.58
N ALA A 172 7.42 7.08 -7.39
CA ALA A 172 8.13 5.97 -8.02
C ALA A 172 8.17 6.12 -9.54
N SER A 173 9.29 5.77 -10.15
CA SER A 173 9.42 5.76 -11.60
C SER A 173 8.58 4.63 -12.19
N ALA A 174 7.80 4.93 -13.24
CA ALA A 174 7.09 3.92 -14.01
C ALA A 174 8.08 2.94 -14.64
N THR A 175 7.65 1.67 -14.81
CA THR A 175 8.49 0.68 -15.50
C THR A 175 8.63 1.10 -16.96
N LYS A 176 9.84 1.19 -17.47
CA LYS A 176 10.03 1.20 -18.92
C LYS A 176 9.51 -0.13 -19.45
N THR A 177 8.43 -0.10 -20.21
CA THR A 177 8.04 -1.24 -21.01
C THR A 177 9.24 -1.54 -21.92
N LYS A 178 9.88 -2.70 -21.71
CA LYS A 178 10.92 -3.18 -22.62
C LYS A 178 10.20 -3.46 -23.92
N VAL A 179 10.25 -2.49 -24.83
CA VAL A 179 9.85 -2.74 -26.21
C VAL A 179 10.83 -3.79 -26.69
N GLY A 180 10.35 -5.03 -26.84
CA GLY A 180 11.12 -6.10 -27.42
C GLY A 180 11.54 -5.68 -28.82
N GLY A 181 12.83 -5.61 -29.04
CA GLY A 181 13.39 -5.53 -30.37
C GLY A 181 13.31 -6.88 -31.07
#